data_0197cd71efa8c65aa6fb018427a5c92b
#
_entry.id   0197cd71efa8c65aa6fb018427a5c92b
#
_cell.length_a   1.000
_cell.length_b   1.000
_cell.length_c   1.000
_cell.angle_alpha   90.00
_cell.angle_beta   90.00
_cell.angle_gamma   90.00
#
_symmetry.space_group_name_H-M   'P 1'
#
loop_
_entity.id
_entity.type
_entity.pdbx_description
1 polymer ?
#
loop_
_entity_poly.entity_id
_entity_poly.type
_entity_poly.pdbx_seq_one_letter_code
_entity_poly.pdbx_strand_id
1 'polypeptide(L)'
;MTIQGVKKESDKKKIALSYWSKDKCLCPVCNKEFDREIMLSGQGRMIAGKLTDELHRIFEPSKRYGRIYPLIYDIGACPNCFTAMLWSDFKDIKNKDAAEKMYSDSEKRRKAVNTVFPYFDLHRRRSLFDGCAMYYLALLTY
;
A
#
# COMPACT_ATOMS: atom_id res chain seq x y z
N MET A 1 30.70 -25.86 29.02
CA MET A 1 30.00 -25.44 27.77
C MET A 1 29.44 -24.04 28.01
N THR A 2 30.08 -23.05 27.44
CA THR A 2 29.72 -21.63 27.61
C THR A 2 28.76 -21.26 26.51
N ILE A 3 27.51 -21.01 26.85
CA ILE A 3 26.51 -20.49 25.92
C ILE A 3 26.83 -19.03 25.71
N GLN A 4 27.39 -18.72 24.51
CA GLN A 4 27.65 -17.34 24.12
C GLN A 4 26.30 -16.63 23.92
N GLY A 5 26.13 -15.55 24.68
CA GLY A 5 24.93 -14.74 24.68
C GLY A 5 24.62 -14.18 23.29
N VAL A 6 23.42 -14.46 22.83
CA VAL A 6 22.79 -13.76 21.70
C VAL A 6 22.70 -12.28 22.11
N LYS A 7 23.55 -11.45 21.52
CA LYS A 7 23.41 -9.99 21.62
C LYS A 7 22.04 -9.64 21.06
N LYS A 8 21.12 -9.23 21.93
CA LYS A 8 19.91 -8.50 21.52
C LYS A 8 20.37 -7.27 20.74
N GLU A 9 20.27 -7.32 19.44
CA GLU A 9 20.35 -6.14 18.61
C GLU A 9 19.25 -5.19 19.07
N SER A 10 19.65 -4.06 19.64
CA SER A 10 18.72 -3.04 20.11
C SER A 10 17.84 -2.63 18.93
N ASP A 11 16.53 -2.82 19.06
CA ASP A 11 15.50 -2.32 18.15
C ASP A 11 15.57 -0.79 18.10
N LYS A 12 16.55 -0.26 17.38
CA LYS A 12 16.54 1.15 16.99
C LYS A 12 15.35 1.32 16.06
N LYS A 13 14.35 2.03 16.53
CA LYS A 13 13.12 2.36 15.82
C LYS A 13 13.49 2.87 14.41
N LYS A 14 13.26 2.04 13.40
CA LYS A 14 13.59 2.38 12.00
C LYS A 14 12.79 3.60 11.55
N ILE A 15 13.44 4.46 10.76
CA ILE A 15 12.79 5.67 10.25
C ILE A 15 11.70 5.29 9.25
N ALA A 16 10.57 5.98 9.32
CA ALA A 16 9.45 5.77 8.42
C ALA A 16 9.85 6.06 6.97
N LEU A 17 9.37 5.22 6.04
CA LEU A 17 9.66 5.30 4.60
C LEU A 17 8.52 5.93 3.80
N SER A 18 7.47 6.38 4.48
CA SER A 18 6.31 7.02 3.88
C SER A 18 5.78 8.14 4.75
N TYR A 19 4.95 8.98 4.16
CA TYR A 19 4.23 10.05 4.85
C TYR A 19 2.81 10.19 4.29
N TRP A 20 1.93 10.77 5.08
CA TRP A 20 0.58 11.12 4.64
C TRP A 20 0.61 12.46 3.90
N SER A 21 0.04 12.48 2.69
CA SER A 21 -0.09 13.73 1.93
C SER A 21 -0.95 14.74 2.69
N LYS A 22 -0.59 16.01 2.60
CA LYS A 22 -1.42 17.11 3.12
C LYS A 22 -2.70 17.29 2.32
N ASP A 23 -2.63 16.99 1.02
CA ASP A 23 -3.78 17.09 0.13
C ASP A 23 -4.59 15.78 0.20
N LYS A 24 -5.87 15.93 0.47
CA LYS A 24 -6.83 14.84 0.46
C LYS A 24 -7.04 14.32 -0.97
N CYS A 25 -7.26 13.03 -1.10
CA CYS A 25 -7.63 12.42 -2.36
C CYS A 25 -9.16 12.25 -2.41
N LEU A 26 -9.78 12.73 -3.47
CA LEU A 26 -11.21 12.54 -3.70
C LEU A 26 -11.45 11.21 -4.41
N CYS A 27 -12.28 10.36 -3.83
CA CYS A 27 -12.66 9.09 -4.48
C CYS A 27 -13.64 9.35 -5.62
N PRO A 28 -13.34 8.93 -6.87
CA PRO A 28 -14.23 9.16 -8.00
C PRO A 28 -15.49 8.30 -7.99
N VAL A 29 -15.55 7.29 -7.11
CA VAL A 29 -16.67 6.36 -6.99
C VAL A 29 -17.68 6.80 -5.93
N CYS A 30 -17.21 7.17 -4.72
CA CYS A 30 -18.10 7.54 -3.62
C CYS A 30 -18.06 9.03 -3.27
N ASN A 31 -17.22 9.83 -3.93
CA ASN A 31 -17.04 11.28 -3.71
C ASN A 31 -16.65 11.66 -2.27
N LYS A 32 -16.06 10.72 -1.52
CA LYS A 32 -15.50 11.01 -0.18
C LYS A 32 -14.01 11.24 -0.26
N GLU A 33 -13.51 12.14 0.57
CA GLU A 33 -12.09 12.41 0.71
C GLU A 33 -11.42 11.38 1.62
N PHE A 34 -10.19 11.01 1.29
CA PHE A 34 -9.35 10.14 2.09
C PHE A 34 -7.88 10.52 2.00
N ASP A 35 -7.10 10.05 2.97
CA ASP A 35 -5.66 10.32 3.03
C ASP A 35 -4.88 9.44 2.06
N ARG A 36 -3.91 10.03 1.36
CA ARG A 36 -2.98 9.32 0.50
C ARG A 36 -1.64 9.18 1.19
N GLU A 37 -1.17 7.94 1.29
CA GLU A 37 0.19 7.64 1.73
C GLU A 37 1.16 7.70 0.55
N ILE A 38 2.28 8.42 0.72
CA ILE A 38 3.29 8.63 -0.29
C ILE A 38 4.62 8.06 0.21
N MET A 39 5.30 7.29 -0.64
CA MET A 39 6.63 6.78 -0.37
C MET A 39 7.67 7.89 -0.44
N LEU A 40 8.58 7.89 0.53
CA LEU A 40 9.78 8.72 0.53
C LEU A 40 10.87 8.07 -0.32
N SER A 41 11.41 8.81 -1.27
CA SER A 41 12.54 8.40 -2.11
C SER A 41 13.76 9.32 -1.91
N GLY A 42 14.93 8.90 -2.38
CA GLY A 42 16.16 9.68 -2.27
C GLY A 42 16.83 9.62 -0.90
N GLN A 43 17.91 10.37 -0.71
CA GLN A 43 18.71 10.45 0.52
C GLN A 43 19.19 9.10 1.07
N GLY A 44 19.52 8.14 0.19
CA GLY A 44 19.99 6.81 0.58
C GLY A 44 18.92 5.90 1.18
N ARG A 45 17.62 6.24 1.06
CA ARG A 45 16.51 5.42 1.55
C ARG A 45 16.31 4.16 0.72
N MET A 46 16.65 4.22 -0.57
CA MET A 46 16.50 3.13 -1.52
C MET A 46 17.87 2.70 -2.03
N ILE A 47 18.35 1.54 -1.60
CA ILE A 47 19.58 0.95 -2.09
C ILE A 47 19.23 -0.08 -3.15
N ALA A 48 19.64 0.16 -4.40
CA ALA A 48 19.35 -0.72 -5.52
C ALA A 48 20.05 -2.08 -5.34
N GLY A 49 19.27 -3.15 -5.33
CA GLY A 49 19.74 -4.53 -5.33
C GLY A 49 19.60 -5.18 -6.71
N LYS A 50 19.28 -6.47 -6.73
CA LYS A 50 19.11 -7.26 -7.95
C LYS A 50 17.82 -6.90 -8.68
N LEU A 51 17.77 -7.22 -9.97
CA LEU A 51 16.53 -7.27 -10.76
C LEU A 51 15.90 -8.65 -10.62
N THR A 52 14.57 -8.70 -10.61
CA THR A 52 13.82 -9.95 -10.82
C THR A 52 13.80 -10.31 -12.30
N ASP A 53 13.30 -11.50 -12.63
CA ASP A 53 13.14 -11.96 -14.01
C ASP A 53 12.16 -11.06 -14.80
N GLU A 54 11.20 -10.42 -14.11
CA GLU A 54 10.26 -9.44 -14.67
C GLU A 54 10.83 -8.01 -14.69
N LEU A 55 12.14 -7.85 -14.47
CA LEU A 55 12.87 -6.57 -14.47
C LEU A 55 12.45 -5.59 -13.36
N HIS A 56 11.82 -6.06 -12.29
CA HIS A 56 11.56 -5.26 -11.11
C HIS A 56 12.81 -5.16 -10.22
N ARG A 57 13.10 -3.95 -9.75
CA ARG A 57 14.22 -3.72 -8.85
C ARG A 57 13.87 -4.14 -7.42
N ILE A 58 14.68 -5.02 -6.84
CA ILE A 58 14.66 -5.31 -5.41
C ILE A 58 15.53 -4.27 -4.71
N PHE A 59 15.04 -3.71 -3.61
CA PHE A 59 15.79 -2.74 -2.80
C PHE A 59 16.29 -3.39 -1.52
N GLU A 60 17.56 -3.16 -1.21
CA GLU A 60 18.21 -3.68 -0.02
C GLU A 60 17.93 -2.79 1.20
N PRO A 61 17.72 -3.37 2.39
CA PRO A 61 17.58 -2.60 3.62
C PRO A 61 18.91 -1.98 4.04
N SER A 62 18.86 -0.81 4.65
CA SER A 62 20.01 -0.16 5.25
C SER A 62 19.98 -0.27 6.78
N LYS A 63 21.07 0.12 7.45
CA LYS A 63 21.12 0.21 8.92
C LYS A 63 20.07 1.19 9.49
N ARG A 64 19.73 2.22 8.73
CA ARG A 64 18.86 3.32 9.13
C ARG A 64 17.40 3.12 8.68
N TYR A 65 17.21 2.51 7.50
CA TYR A 65 15.90 2.31 6.89
C TYR A 65 15.61 0.81 6.75
N GLY A 66 14.36 0.43 6.97
CA GLY A 66 13.91 -0.95 6.74
C GLY A 66 13.82 -1.31 5.26
N ARG A 67 13.37 -2.52 4.99
CA ARG A 67 13.09 -2.97 3.64
C ARG A 67 11.92 -2.15 3.07
N ILE A 68 12.06 -1.75 1.82
CA ILE A 68 11.06 -0.97 1.08
C ILE A 68 10.52 -1.77 -0.10
N TYR A 69 9.24 -1.62 -0.36
CA TYR A 69 8.52 -2.27 -1.46
C TYR A 69 7.78 -1.20 -2.27
N PRO A 70 8.45 -0.55 -3.25
CA PRO A 70 7.87 0.59 -3.97
C PRO A 70 6.52 0.28 -4.62
N LEU A 71 6.35 -0.92 -5.18
CA LEU A 71 5.14 -1.32 -5.90
C LEU A 71 3.86 -1.23 -5.06
N ILE A 72 3.94 -1.42 -3.74
CA ILE A 72 2.74 -1.32 -2.89
C ILE A 72 2.17 0.09 -2.79
N TYR A 73 2.93 1.11 -3.20
CA TYR A 73 2.50 2.52 -3.19
C TYR A 73 1.86 2.96 -4.50
N ASP A 74 1.88 2.14 -5.54
CA ASP A 74 1.29 2.44 -6.85
C ASP A 74 -0.23 2.27 -6.85
N ILE A 75 -0.77 1.51 -5.91
CA ILE A 75 -2.21 1.28 -5.71
C ILE A 75 -2.78 2.28 -4.72
N GLY A 76 -3.91 2.89 -5.08
CA GLY A 76 -4.78 3.62 -4.17
C GLY A 76 -6.00 2.80 -3.80
N ALA A 77 -6.47 2.94 -2.58
CA ALA A 77 -7.71 2.32 -2.13
C ALA A 77 -8.51 3.27 -1.24
N CYS A 78 -9.77 3.43 -1.55
CA CYS A 78 -10.68 4.24 -0.77
C CYS A 78 -11.19 3.48 0.46
N PRO A 79 -10.97 3.98 1.69
CA PRO A 79 -11.41 3.29 2.90
C PRO A 79 -12.93 3.29 3.08
N ASN A 80 -13.66 4.10 2.31
CA ASN A 80 -15.11 4.17 2.41
C ASN A 80 -15.84 3.14 1.53
N CYS A 81 -15.50 3.08 0.23
CA CYS A 81 -16.15 2.18 -0.72
C CYS A 81 -15.30 0.98 -1.16
N PHE A 82 -14.09 0.86 -0.64
CA PHE A 82 -13.16 -0.23 -0.98
C PHE A 82 -12.88 -0.36 -2.48
N THR A 83 -12.99 0.74 -3.22
CA THR A 83 -12.50 0.83 -4.60
C THR A 83 -10.99 0.95 -4.55
N ALA A 84 -10.29 0.08 -5.26
CA ALA A 84 -8.84 0.10 -5.36
C ALA A 84 -8.40 -0.02 -6.81
N MET A 85 -7.40 0.77 -7.21
CA MET A 85 -6.82 0.77 -8.54
C MET A 85 -5.48 1.50 -8.55
N LEU A 86 -4.78 1.44 -9.67
CA LEU A 86 -3.59 2.26 -9.87
C LEU A 86 -3.93 3.75 -9.71
N TRP A 87 -3.03 4.53 -9.14
CA TRP A 87 -3.27 5.97 -8.96
C TRP A 87 -3.52 6.73 -10.26
N SER A 88 -2.93 6.25 -11.38
CA SER A 88 -3.22 6.78 -12.71
C SER A 88 -4.70 6.66 -13.06
N ASP A 89 -5.30 5.53 -12.74
CA ASP A 89 -6.66 5.19 -13.13
C ASP A 89 -7.71 5.87 -12.25
N PHE A 90 -7.37 6.19 -10.98
CA PHE A 90 -8.24 6.95 -10.08
C PHE A 90 -8.70 8.28 -10.67
N LYS A 91 -7.88 8.91 -11.51
CA LYS A 91 -8.18 10.20 -12.14
C LYS A 91 -9.04 10.06 -13.40
N ASP A 92 -9.15 8.84 -13.95
CA ASP A 92 -9.74 8.62 -15.28
C ASP A 92 -11.16 8.05 -15.23
N ILE A 93 -11.74 7.77 -14.07
CA ILE A 93 -13.13 7.34 -13.97
C ILE A 93 -14.07 8.50 -14.29
N LYS A 94 -14.52 8.55 -15.54
CA LYS A 94 -15.44 9.58 -16.04
C LYS A 94 -16.86 9.05 -16.26
N ASN A 95 -17.01 7.73 -16.33
CA ASN A 95 -18.31 7.09 -16.59
C ASN A 95 -19.08 6.93 -15.27
N LYS A 96 -20.22 7.62 -15.16
CA LYS A 96 -21.07 7.58 -13.97
C LYS A 96 -21.68 6.19 -13.71
N ASP A 97 -22.11 5.49 -14.77
CA ASP A 97 -22.71 4.17 -14.62
C ASP A 97 -21.70 3.15 -14.08
N ALA A 98 -20.43 3.23 -14.56
CA ALA A 98 -19.36 2.42 -14.04
C ALA A 98 -19.08 2.74 -12.55
N ALA A 99 -19.04 4.02 -12.18
CA ALA A 99 -18.85 4.44 -10.80
C ALA A 99 -19.99 3.97 -9.88
N GLU A 100 -21.24 4.04 -10.32
CA GLU A 100 -22.40 3.54 -9.56
C GLU A 100 -22.33 2.02 -9.36
N LYS A 101 -21.97 1.27 -10.40
CA LYS A 101 -21.77 -0.17 -10.28
C LYS A 101 -20.64 -0.51 -9.32
N MET A 102 -19.51 0.18 -9.43
CA MET A 102 -18.38 0.01 -8.51
C MET A 102 -18.78 0.34 -7.06
N TYR A 103 -19.61 1.35 -6.86
CA TYR A 103 -20.13 1.68 -5.55
C TYR A 103 -21.07 0.61 -4.99
N SER A 104 -21.97 0.07 -5.80
CA SER A 104 -22.91 -0.98 -5.40
C SER A 104 -22.20 -2.27 -4.94
N ASP A 105 -21.03 -2.56 -5.49
CA ASP A 105 -20.21 -3.73 -5.12
C ASP A 105 -19.30 -3.51 -3.89
N SER A 106 -19.39 -2.35 -3.22
CA SER A 106 -18.50 -1.98 -2.09
C SER A 106 -18.49 -3.01 -0.97
N GLU A 107 -19.66 -3.45 -0.50
CA GLU A 107 -19.78 -4.44 0.58
C GLU A 107 -19.26 -5.82 0.17
N LYS A 108 -19.45 -6.18 -1.08
CA LYS A 108 -18.94 -7.44 -1.64
C LYS A 108 -17.40 -7.43 -1.63
N ARG A 109 -16.78 -6.33 -2.06
CA ARG A 109 -15.32 -6.18 -2.02
C ARG A 109 -14.80 -6.18 -0.58
N ARG A 110 -15.46 -5.47 0.32
CA ARG A 110 -15.09 -5.42 1.74
C ARG A 110 -15.07 -6.80 2.37
N LYS A 111 -16.12 -7.58 2.16
CA LYS A 111 -16.21 -8.96 2.66
C LYS A 111 -15.13 -9.85 2.06
N ALA A 112 -14.91 -9.77 0.75
CA ALA A 112 -13.92 -10.58 0.06
C ALA A 112 -12.49 -10.29 0.55
N VAL A 113 -12.09 -9.03 0.66
CA VAL A 113 -10.76 -8.68 1.15
C VAL A 113 -10.56 -9.06 2.61
N ASN A 114 -11.56 -8.88 3.46
CA ASN A 114 -11.46 -9.23 4.87
C ASN A 114 -11.43 -10.75 5.12
N THR A 115 -11.97 -11.55 4.20
CA THR A 115 -11.90 -13.01 4.27
C THR A 115 -10.47 -13.50 4.00
N VAL A 116 -9.79 -12.92 3.00
CA VAL A 116 -8.42 -13.30 2.63
C VAL A 116 -7.37 -12.60 3.50
N PHE A 117 -7.61 -11.36 3.87
CA PHE A 117 -6.71 -10.49 4.63
C PHE A 117 -7.41 -9.94 5.89
N PRO A 118 -7.64 -10.75 6.93
CA PRO A 118 -8.50 -10.39 8.07
C PRO A 118 -7.98 -9.21 8.90
N TYR A 119 -6.69 -8.89 8.82
CA TYR A 119 -6.07 -7.78 9.56
C TYR A 119 -5.74 -6.57 8.66
N PHE A 120 -6.31 -6.52 7.48
CA PHE A 120 -6.13 -5.42 6.54
C PHE A 120 -6.72 -4.11 7.08
N ASP A 121 -5.94 -3.03 7.01
CA ASP A 121 -6.34 -1.72 7.48
C ASP A 121 -5.84 -0.62 6.54
N LEU A 122 -6.75 0.17 6.00
CA LEU A 122 -6.46 1.29 5.10
C LEU A 122 -6.09 2.60 5.83
N HIS A 123 -6.24 2.64 7.16
CA HIS A 123 -5.99 3.84 7.96
C HIS A 123 -4.59 3.89 8.58
N ARG A 124 -3.83 2.84 8.47
CA ARG A 124 -2.43 2.77 8.94
C ARG A 124 -1.44 2.86 7.78
N ARG A 125 -0.18 3.14 8.12
CA ARG A 125 0.91 3.01 7.14
C ARG A 125 0.96 1.59 6.63
N ARG A 126 1.00 1.45 5.30
CA ARG A 126 0.93 0.13 4.67
C ARG A 126 2.19 -0.68 4.92
N SER A 127 1.98 -1.92 5.29
CA SER A 127 2.96 -2.98 5.27
C SER A 127 2.92 -3.71 3.92
N LEU A 128 3.82 -4.66 3.71
CA LEU A 128 3.72 -5.55 2.54
C LEU A 128 2.38 -6.30 2.51
N PHE A 129 1.90 -6.73 3.67
CA PHE A 129 0.60 -7.39 3.81
C PHE A 129 -0.56 -6.49 3.34
N ASP A 130 -0.59 -5.24 3.80
CA ASP A 130 -1.61 -4.27 3.38
C ASP A 130 -1.50 -3.97 1.87
N GLY A 131 -0.29 -3.88 1.34
CA GLY A 131 -0.04 -3.70 -0.09
C GLY A 131 -0.59 -4.87 -0.93
N CYS A 132 -0.33 -6.11 -0.52
CA CYS A 132 -0.89 -7.29 -1.18
C CYS A 132 -2.42 -7.30 -1.12
N ALA A 133 -3.01 -6.93 0.01
CA ALA A 133 -4.46 -6.81 0.16
C ALA A 133 -5.04 -5.74 -0.77
N MET A 134 -4.34 -4.61 -0.96
CA MET A 134 -4.76 -3.56 -1.89
C MET A 134 -4.71 -4.00 -3.34
N TYR A 135 -3.69 -4.76 -3.76
CA TYR A 135 -3.65 -5.38 -5.10
C TYR A 135 -4.78 -6.40 -5.31
N TYR A 136 -5.05 -7.24 -4.31
CA TYR A 136 -6.18 -8.16 -4.36
C TYR A 136 -7.51 -7.38 -4.49
N LEU A 137 -7.67 -6.31 -3.74
CA LEU A 137 -8.83 -5.44 -3.80
C LEU A 137 -8.97 -4.75 -5.16
N ALA A 138 -7.85 -4.38 -5.80
CA ALA A 138 -7.83 -3.84 -7.15
C ALA A 138 -8.32 -4.87 -8.17
N LEU A 139 -7.91 -6.13 -8.07
CA LEU A 139 -8.42 -7.22 -8.93
C LEU A 139 -9.94 -7.40 -8.81
N LEU A 140 -10.52 -7.14 -7.64
CA LEU A 140 -11.96 -7.18 -7.42
C LEU A 140 -12.69 -5.93 -7.95
N THR A 141 -11.95 -4.86 -8.22
CA THR A 141 -12.48 -3.58 -8.69
C THR A 141 -12.51 -3.50 -10.22
N TYR A 142 -11.45 -3.98 -10.88
CA TYR A 142 -11.37 -4.07 -12.35
C TYR A 142 -12.26 -5.22 -12.88
#